data_b8a6046d388039df6e65e17b0b45edcc
#
_entry.id   b8a6046d388039df6e65e17b0b45edcc
#
_cell.length_a   1.000
_cell.length_b   1.000
_cell.length_c   1.000
_cell.angle_alpha   90.00
_cell.angle_beta   90.00
_cell.angle_gamma   90.00
#
_symmetry.space_group_name_H-M   'P 1'
#
loop_
_entity.id
_entity.type
_entity.pdbx_description
1 polymer ?
#
loop_
_entity_poly.entity_id
_entity_poly.type
_entity_poly.pdbx_seq_one_letter_code
_entity_poly.pdbx_strand_id
1 'polypeptide(L)'
;MTRKDGRAYDELRPIKITTDFVKFPEGSCLIECGDTKVLCCASIEDKTPPHVAEGEGWVTAEYSMLPRANRERSKRDIAKLKLSPRSAEIQRLVGRSLRAAVDMKALGERTINIDCEVLQGDGGTRTASVTGGFVALALACRKLVEEGYLGSTPIRHFVTGVSAGIVDEQPMLDLQYSEDSRAQVDLNCVMNELGEIIELQGTGEGRAFTLNEQQELVRLCAKGNRELLKIQKEALGGKL
;
A
#
# COMPACT_ATOMS: atom_id res chain seq x y z
N MET A 1 -26.49 13.20 0.44
CA MET A 1 -25.51 14.32 0.51
C MET A 1 -24.28 13.90 -0.28
N THR A 2 -23.65 14.79 -1.01
CA THR A 2 -22.39 14.51 -1.72
C THR A 2 -21.21 14.97 -0.86
N ARG A 3 -20.06 14.30 -0.98
CA ARG A 3 -18.80 14.69 -0.35
C ARG A 3 -18.35 16.07 -0.88
N LYS A 4 -17.44 16.74 -0.18
CA LYS A 4 -16.97 18.10 -0.56
C LYS A 4 -16.32 18.16 -1.95
N ASP A 5 -15.72 17.05 -2.38
CA ASP A 5 -15.11 16.89 -3.71
C ASP A 5 -16.09 16.37 -4.79
N GLY A 6 -17.36 16.17 -4.43
CA GLY A 6 -18.42 15.73 -5.33
C GLY A 6 -18.57 14.21 -5.47
N ARG A 7 -17.67 13.40 -4.89
CA ARG A 7 -17.75 11.93 -4.95
C ARG A 7 -18.96 11.40 -4.18
N ALA A 8 -19.43 10.22 -4.58
CA ALA A 8 -20.33 9.41 -3.77
C ALA A 8 -19.57 8.82 -2.55
N TYR A 9 -20.31 8.38 -1.53
CA TYR A 9 -19.70 7.82 -0.31
C TYR A 9 -18.91 6.53 -0.54
N ASP A 10 -19.22 5.80 -1.58
CA ASP A 10 -18.62 4.53 -1.95
C ASP A 10 -17.68 4.62 -3.17
N GLU A 11 -17.20 5.82 -3.50
CA GLU A 11 -16.38 6.12 -4.67
C GLU A 11 -14.94 6.42 -4.28
N LEU A 12 -13.98 5.84 -5.03
CA LEU A 12 -12.56 6.14 -4.92
C LEU A 12 -12.24 7.53 -5.47
N ARG A 13 -11.18 8.15 -4.96
CA ARG A 13 -10.51 9.27 -5.65
C ARG A 13 -10.00 8.80 -7.01
N PRO A 14 -9.74 9.71 -7.96
CA PRO A 14 -9.02 9.35 -9.18
C PRO A 14 -7.69 8.67 -8.85
N ILE A 15 -7.47 7.47 -9.40
CA ILE A 15 -6.26 6.69 -9.19
C ILE A 15 -5.45 6.65 -10.48
N LYS A 16 -4.15 6.89 -10.37
CA LYS A 16 -3.20 6.71 -11.47
C LYS A 16 -1.95 6.00 -10.98
N ILE A 17 -1.49 5.02 -11.76
CA ILE A 17 -0.23 4.31 -11.51
C ILE A 17 0.65 4.50 -12.76
N THR A 18 1.83 5.07 -12.57
CA THR A 18 2.84 5.23 -13.62
C THR A 18 4.02 4.32 -13.29
N THR A 19 4.19 3.25 -14.05
CA THR A 19 5.28 2.27 -13.90
C THR A 19 6.60 2.82 -14.44
N ASP A 20 7.71 2.20 -14.05
CA ASP A 20 9.07 2.55 -14.47
C ASP A 20 9.38 4.04 -14.29
N PHE A 21 8.86 4.61 -13.19
CA PHE A 21 8.93 6.04 -12.91
C PHE A 21 10.36 6.54 -12.67
N VAL A 22 11.22 5.71 -12.09
CA VAL A 22 12.65 5.99 -11.90
C VAL A 22 13.50 4.84 -12.45
N LYS A 23 14.70 5.18 -12.93
CA LYS A 23 15.52 4.32 -13.79
C LYS A 23 16.21 3.16 -13.07
N PHE A 24 16.68 3.34 -11.84
CA PHE A 24 17.67 2.43 -11.24
C PHE A 24 17.09 1.22 -10.50
N PRO A 25 15.94 1.31 -9.78
CA PRO A 25 15.35 0.16 -9.11
C PRO A 25 14.94 -0.94 -10.10
N GLU A 26 14.90 -2.19 -9.67
CA GLU A 26 14.42 -3.32 -10.46
C GLU A 26 12.93 -3.21 -10.78
N GLY A 27 12.17 -2.51 -9.94
CA GLY A 27 10.80 -2.11 -10.21
C GLY A 27 10.48 -0.77 -9.57
N SER A 28 9.71 0.07 -10.24
CA SER A 28 9.29 1.36 -9.66
C SER A 28 7.93 1.80 -10.18
N CYS A 29 7.19 2.53 -9.35
CA CYS A 29 6.00 3.24 -9.80
C CYS A 29 5.74 4.50 -8.97
N LEU A 30 5.09 5.47 -9.59
CA LEU A 30 4.38 6.54 -8.88
C LEU A 30 2.90 6.17 -8.83
N ILE A 31 2.35 6.04 -7.62
CA ILE A 31 0.91 5.93 -7.40
C ILE A 31 0.35 7.28 -6.94
N GLU A 32 -0.72 7.70 -7.58
CA GLU A 32 -1.48 8.90 -7.27
C GLU A 32 -2.91 8.51 -6.90
N CYS A 33 -3.37 8.90 -5.70
CA CYS A 33 -4.73 8.68 -5.21
C CYS A 33 -5.31 10.07 -4.88
N GLY A 34 -5.99 10.70 -5.84
CA GLY A 34 -6.29 12.12 -5.74
C GLY A 34 -5.01 12.93 -5.57
N ASP A 35 -4.92 13.70 -4.49
CA ASP A 35 -3.74 14.50 -4.18
C ASP A 35 -2.65 13.73 -3.41
N THR A 36 -2.90 12.50 -2.96
CA THR A 36 -1.85 11.65 -2.37
C THR A 36 -0.94 11.09 -3.46
N LYS A 37 0.38 11.23 -3.29
CA LYS A 37 1.39 10.73 -4.23
C LYS A 37 2.47 9.96 -3.47
N VAL A 38 2.69 8.71 -3.85
CA VAL A 38 3.71 7.84 -3.27
C VAL A 38 4.59 7.27 -4.37
N LEU A 39 5.90 7.50 -4.27
CA LEU A 39 6.90 6.81 -5.08
C LEU A 39 7.22 5.48 -4.39
N CYS A 40 7.07 4.37 -5.11
CA CYS A 40 7.43 3.03 -4.65
C CYS A 40 8.55 2.48 -5.52
N CYS A 41 9.63 2.02 -4.88
CA CYS A 41 10.78 1.41 -5.55
C CYS A 41 11.04 0.02 -4.96
N ALA A 42 11.42 -0.93 -5.80
CA ALA A 42 11.82 -2.28 -5.40
C ALA A 42 13.28 -2.51 -5.78
N SER A 43 14.10 -2.88 -4.79
CA SER A 43 15.52 -3.22 -4.96
C SER A 43 15.76 -4.66 -4.55
N ILE A 44 16.53 -5.41 -5.34
CA ILE A 44 16.85 -6.83 -5.11
C ILE A 44 18.24 -6.96 -4.54
N GLU A 45 18.38 -7.76 -3.47
CA GLU A 45 19.66 -8.15 -2.88
C GLU A 45 19.81 -9.68 -2.91
N ASP A 46 20.97 -10.19 -3.33
CA ASP A 46 21.30 -11.63 -3.35
C ASP A 46 21.73 -12.14 -1.95
N LYS A 47 20.95 -11.80 -0.94
CA LYS A 47 21.13 -12.25 0.44
C LYS A 47 19.82 -12.15 1.20
N THR A 48 19.69 -12.97 2.24
CA THR A 48 18.53 -12.93 3.16
C THR A 48 18.95 -12.54 4.57
N PRO A 49 18.06 -11.92 5.35
CA PRO A 49 18.30 -11.68 6.76
C PRO A 49 18.52 -13.00 7.55
N PRO A 50 19.31 -12.99 8.64
CA PRO A 50 19.63 -14.20 9.41
C PRO A 50 18.46 -14.98 10.01
N HIS A 51 17.28 -14.34 10.09
CA HIS A 51 16.07 -14.97 10.65
C HIS A 51 15.21 -15.68 9.58
N VAL A 52 15.59 -15.58 8.31
CA VAL A 52 14.90 -16.25 7.19
C VAL A 52 15.43 -17.68 7.07
N ALA A 53 14.54 -18.63 6.80
CA ALA A 53 14.90 -20.03 6.61
C ALA A 53 15.77 -20.21 5.36
N GLU A 54 16.69 -21.18 5.40
CA GLU A 54 17.53 -21.55 4.25
C GLU A 54 16.67 -21.92 3.04
N GLY A 55 17.04 -21.42 1.87
CA GLY A 55 16.30 -21.63 0.62
C GLY A 55 15.06 -20.73 0.45
N GLU A 56 14.75 -19.86 1.40
CA GLU A 56 13.63 -18.92 1.31
C GLU A 56 14.12 -17.49 1.08
N GLY A 57 13.32 -16.71 0.34
CA GLY A 57 13.53 -15.28 0.15
C GLY A 57 12.83 -14.44 1.21
N TRP A 58 12.97 -13.13 1.08
CA TRP A 58 12.34 -12.17 1.98
C TRP A 58 11.85 -10.95 1.23
N VAL A 59 10.73 -10.39 1.69
CA VAL A 59 10.23 -9.07 1.24
C VAL A 59 10.09 -8.19 2.47
N THR A 60 10.70 -7.03 2.43
CA THR A 60 10.59 -6.02 3.47
C THR A 60 10.23 -4.66 2.87
N ALA A 61 9.81 -3.72 3.71
CA ALA A 61 9.47 -2.39 3.25
C ALA A 61 9.97 -1.31 4.20
N GLU A 62 10.32 -0.18 3.63
CA GLU A 62 10.53 1.08 4.33
C GLU A 62 9.46 2.08 3.93
N TYR A 63 9.14 2.99 4.85
CA TYR A 63 8.14 4.04 4.62
C TYR A 63 8.63 5.35 5.20
N SER A 64 8.60 6.37 4.37
CA SER A 64 9.02 7.72 4.74
C SER A 64 8.13 8.78 4.09
N MET A 65 8.14 9.97 4.66
CA MET A 65 7.45 11.13 4.09
C MET A 65 8.45 12.26 3.86
N LEU A 66 8.38 12.89 2.70
CA LEU A 66 9.16 14.11 2.48
C LEU A 66 8.78 15.19 3.50
N PRO A 67 9.72 16.04 3.93
CA PRO A 67 9.44 17.11 4.88
C PRO A 67 8.25 18.01 4.51
N ARG A 68 7.98 18.19 3.23
CA ARG A 68 6.87 18.99 2.68
C ARG A 68 5.81 18.14 1.99
N ALA A 69 5.74 16.85 2.31
CA ALA A 69 4.61 16.01 1.87
C ALA A 69 3.28 16.50 2.44
N ASN A 70 3.28 17.17 3.58
CA ASN A 70 2.11 17.79 4.22
C ASN A 70 2.13 19.32 4.07
N ARG A 71 1.01 19.96 4.44
CA ARG A 71 0.85 21.43 4.42
C ARG A 71 1.93 22.12 5.26
N GLU A 72 2.29 21.53 6.41
CA GLU A 72 3.37 22.02 7.26
C GLU A 72 4.62 21.16 7.09
N ARG A 73 5.80 21.81 7.21
CA ARG A 73 7.07 21.11 7.12
C ARG A 73 7.34 20.28 8.36
N SER A 74 7.48 18.97 8.21
CA SER A 74 7.97 18.05 9.25
C SER A 74 9.49 17.89 9.21
N LYS A 75 10.10 17.49 10.33
CA LYS A 75 11.51 17.08 10.36
C LYS A 75 11.64 15.65 9.85
N ARG A 76 12.70 15.36 9.08
CA ARG A 76 13.04 13.99 8.70
C ARG A 76 13.34 13.15 9.95
N ASP A 77 12.98 11.87 9.93
CA ASP A 77 13.24 10.96 11.04
C ASP A 77 14.73 10.82 11.34
N ILE A 78 15.58 10.82 10.32
CA ILE A 78 17.04 10.81 10.49
C ILE A 78 17.56 12.00 11.31
N ALA A 79 16.94 13.17 11.19
CA ALA A 79 17.31 14.34 12.00
C ALA A 79 16.96 14.18 13.48
N LYS A 80 16.13 13.19 13.83
CA LYS A 80 15.78 12.83 15.21
C LYS A 80 16.58 11.64 15.71
N LEU A 81 17.43 11.03 14.87
CA LEU A 81 18.15 9.77 15.11
C LEU A 81 17.24 8.62 15.54
N LYS A 82 15.98 8.66 15.16
CA LYS A 82 14.95 7.69 15.54
C LYS A 82 13.85 7.68 14.49
N LEU A 83 13.48 6.48 14.04
CA LEU A 83 12.31 6.28 13.20
C LEU A 83 11.05 6.70 13.98
N SER A 84 10.13 7.40 13.32
CA SER A 84 8.86 7.76 13.96
C SER A 84 8.02 6.50 14.22
N PRO A 85 7.24 6.45 15.32
CA PRO A 85 6.34 5.31 15.57
C PRO A 85 5.41 5.03 14.40
N ARG A 86 4.91 6.08 13.73
CA ARG A 86 4.08 5.97 12.52
C ARG A 86 4.83 5.32 11.37
N SER A 87 6.06 5.74 11.06
CA SER A 87 6.85 5.13 9.99
C SER A 87 7.15 3.67 10.30
N ALA A 88 7.52 3.35 11.55
CA ALA A 88 7.77 1.98 12.00
C ALA A 88 6.54 1.06 11.90
N GLU A 89 5.37 1.57 12.22
CA GLU A 89 4.10 0.85 12.08
C GLU A 89 3.78 0.58 10.62
N ILE A 90 3.80 1.63 9.77
CA ILE A 90 3.40 1.54 8.37
C ILE A 90 4.35 0.64 7.57
N GLN A 91 5.68 0.75 7.76
CA GLN A 91 6.61 -0.14 7.06
C GLN A 91 6.38 -1.62 7.40
N ARG A 92 6.01 -1.92 8.66
CA ARG A 92 5.66 -3.30 9.06
C ARG A 92 4.37 -3.77 8.41
N LEU A 93 3.36 -2.90 8.29
CA LEU A 93 2.11 -3.18 7.61
C LEU A 93 2.36 -3.47 6.13
N VAL A 94 3.08 -2.59 5.42
CA VAL A 94 3.41 -2.77 3.99
C VAL A 94 4.18 -4.07 3.80
N GLY A 95 5.25 -4.30 4.57
CA GLY A 95 6.05 -5.52 4.46
C GLY A 95 5.25 -6.80 4.67
N ARG A 96 4.36 -6.86 5.69
CA ARG A 96 3.48 -8.03 5.92
C ARG A 96 2.51 -8.24 4.76
N SER A 97 1.91 -7.17 4.28
CA SER A 97 0.95 -7.21 3.17
C SER A 97 1.61 -7.76 1.89
N LEU A 98 2.80 -7.29 1.57
CA LEU A 98 3.52 -7.72 0.37
C LEU A 98 4.05 -9.15 0.49
N ARG A 99 4.48 -9.60 1.69
CA ARG A 99 4.87 -11.01 1.91
C ARG A 99 3.72 -11.98 1.66
N ALA A 100 2.48 -11.59 1.94
CA ALA A 100 1.31 -12.42 1.65
C ALA A 100 1.09 -12.65 0.14
N ALA A 101 1.66 -11.79 -0.70
CA ALA A 101 1.57 -11.88 -2.15
C ALA A 101 2.59 -12.84 -2.78
N VAL A 102 3.64 -13.26 -2.06
CA VAL A 102 4.83 -13.91 -2.62
C VAL A 102 5.03 -15.32 -2.09
N ASP A 103 5.40 -16.23 -2.97
CA ASP A 103 6.01 -17.52 -2.59
C ASP A 103 7.49 -17.31 -2.25
N MET A 104 7.83 -17.32 -0.96
CA MET A 104 9.20 -17.09 -0.50
C MET A 104 10.18 -18.17 -0.97
N LYS A 105 9.72 -19.42 -1.14
CA LYS A 105 10.54 -20.51 -1.68
C LYS A 105 10.80 -20.34 -3.17
N ALA A 106 9.77 -19.93 -3.91
CA ALA A 106 9.94 -19.65 -5.33
C ALA A 106 10.83 -18.42 -5.59
N LEU A 107 10.84 -17.42 -4.67
CA LEU A 107 11.74 -16.27 -4.73
C LEU A 107 13.21 -16.69 -4.52
N GLY A 108 13.46 -17.74 -3.69
CA GLY A 108 14.80 -18.20 -3.36
C GLY A 108 15.56 -17.18 -2.48
N GLU A 109 16.79 -17.42 -2.17
CA GLU A 109 17.62 -16.66 -1.22
C GLU A 109 17.93 -15.23 -1.67
N ARG A 110 16.88 -14.43 -1.84
CA ARG A 110 16.93 -13.00 -2.20
C ARG A 110 16.08 -12.19 -1.25
N THR A 111 16.49 -10.96 -1.02
CA THR A 111 15.63 -9.96 -0.37
C THR A 111 15.16 -8.93 -1.39
N ILE A 112 13.87 -8.64 -1.40
CA ILE A 112 13.32 -7.49 -2.12
C ILE A 112 12.95 -6.42 -1.09
N ASN A 113 13.64 -5.29 -1.16
CA ASN A 113 13.38 -4.10 -0.35
C ASN A 113 12.42 -3.19 -1.11
N ILE A 114 11.32 -2.80 -0.48
CA ILE A 114 10.32 -1.89 -1.05
C ILE A 114 10.39 -0.56 -0.32
N ASP A 115 10.88 0.47 -0.99
CA ASP A 115 10.94 1.82 -0.49
C ASP A 115 9.67 2.58 -0.89
N CYS A 116 8.93 3.10 0.09
CA CYS A 116 7.72 3.90 -0.11
C CYS A 116 7.95 5.33 0.38
N GLU A 117 8.20 6.25 -0.56
CA GLU A 117 8.41 7.66 -0.29
C GLU A 117 7.15 8.47 -0.59
N VAL A 118 6.52 9.02 0.44
CA VAL A 118 5.37 9.90 0.28
C VAL A 118 5.84 11.28 -0.16
N LEU A 119 5.55 11.61 -1.41
CA LEU A 119 5.87 12.92 -2.01
C LEU A 119 4.84 13.98 -1.61
N GLN A 120 3.56 13.57 -1.52
CA GLN A 120 2.44 14.40 -1.11
C GLN A 120 1.40 13.54 -0.38
N GLY A 121 0.95 13.99 0.79
CA GLY A 121 -0.03 13.28 1.62
C GLY A 121 -1.35 14.04 1.69
N ASP A 122 -2.44 13.35 1.30
CA ASP A 122 -3.82 13.82 1.45
C ASP A 122 -4.75 12.67 1.87
N GLY A 123 -4.39 11.96 2.95
CA GLY A 123 -5.08 10.74 3.40
C GLY A 123 -4.68 9.49 2.63
N GLY A 124 -4.83 8.31 3.23
CA GLY A 124 -4.61 7.01 2.60
C GLY A 124 -3.16 6.71 2.17
N THR A 125 -2.14 7.37 2.75
CA THR A 125 -0.74 7.16 2.33
C THR A 125 -0.25 5.73 2.57
N ARG A 126 -0.67 5.08 3.67
CA ARG A 126 -0.30 3.68 3.99
C ARG A 126 -0.90 2.68 3.01
N THR A 127 -2.15 2.86 2.62
CA THR A 127 -2.84 1.97 1.68
C THR A 127 -2.35 2.18 0.24
N ALA A 128 -2.05 3.41 -0.15
CA ALA A 128 -1.37 3.74 -1.41
C ALA A 128 0.02 3.09 -1.47
N SER A 129 0.78 3.09 -0.35
CA SER A 129 2.09 2.40 -0.25
C SER A 129 1.98 0.89 -0.44
N VAL A 130 0.92 0.25 0.07
CA VAL A 130 0.67 -1.18 -0.19
C VAL A 130 0.39 -1.42 -1.67
N THR A 131 -0.54 -0.64 -2.24
CA THR A 131 -0.98 -0.82 -3.64
C THR A 131 0.14 -0.51 -4.64
N GLY A 132 0.88 0.59 -4.45
CA GLY A 132 2.03 0.94 -5.29
C GLY A 132 3.25 0.05 -5.02
N GLY A 133 3.51 -0.29 -3.75
CA GLY A 133 4.57 -1.21 -3.37
C GLY A 133 4.42 -2.60 -4.01
N PHE A 134 3.18 -3.08 -4.13
CA PHE A 134 2.91 -4.31 -4.88
C PHE A 134 3.25 -4.17 -6.37
N VAL A 135 2.94 -3.05 -7.00
CA VAL A 135 3.30 -2.83 -8.42
C VAL A 135 4.81 -2.82 -8.61
N ALA A 136 5.55 -2.13 -7.75
CA ALA A 136 7.01 -2.12 -7.79
C ALA A 136 7.59 -3.53 -7.58
N LEU A 137 7.06 -4.29 -6.61
CA LEU A 137 7.42 -5.69 -6.35
C LEU A 137 7.18 -6.59 -7.57
N ALA A 138 6.02 -6.48 -8.20
CA ALA A 138 5.66 -7.28 -9.38
C ALA A 138 6.59 -7.00 -10.57
N LEU A 139 6.95 -5.73 -10.80
CA LEU A 139 7.92 -5.34 -11.82
C LEU A 139 9.31 -5.93 -11.55
N ALA A 140 9.79 -5.88 -10.29
CA ALA A 140 11.07 -6.48 -9.89
C ALA A 140 11.06 -8.00 -10.08
N CYS A 141 9.97 -8.68 -9.69
CA CYS A 141 9.84 -10.12 -9.91
C CYS A 141 9.79 -10.48 -11.41
N ARG A 142 9.13 -9.66 -12.23
CA ARG A 142 9.12 -9.81 -13.70
C ARG A 142 10.53 -9.71 -14.25
N LYS A 143 11.31 -8.73 -13.84
CA LYS A 143 12.71 -8.56 -14.25
C LYS A 143 13.56 -9.77 -13.91
N LEU A 144 13.41 -10.38 -12.72
CA LEU A 144 14.09 -11.62 -12.36
C LEU A 144 13.76 -12.79 -13.32
N VAL A 145 12.52 -12.86 -13.81
CA VAL A 145 12.12 -13.87 -14.78
C VAL A 145 12.69 -13.56 -16.18
N GLU A 146 12.62 -12.31 -16.63
CA GLU A 146 13.14 -11.86 -17.93
C GLU A 146 14.65 -12.03 -18.06
N GLU A 147 15.39 -11.81 -16.97
CA GLU A 147 16.84 -11.99 -16.88
C GLU A 147 17.24 -13.47 -16.63
N GLY A 148 16.28 -14.38 -16.48
CA GLY A 148 16.53 -15.81 -16.29
C GLY A 148 16.95 -16.24 -14.89
N TYR A 149 16.86 -15.36 -13.90
CA TYR A 149 17.13 -15.70 -12.49
C TYR A 149 16.04 -16.55 -11.86
N LEU A 150 14.80 -16.43 -12.34
CA LEU A 150 13.66 -17.24 -11.94
C LEU A 150 13.00 -17.88 -13.17
N GLY A 151 12.52 -19.12 -13.02
CA GLY A 151 11.82 -19.84 -14.09
C GLY A 151 10.37 -19.36 -14.27
N SER A 152 9.78 -18.76 -13.25
CA SER A 152 8.43 -18.18 -13.25
C SER A 152 8.30 -17.13 -12.15
N THR A 153 7.26 -16.29 -12.22
CA THR A 153 7.00 -15.29 -11.19
C THR A 153 6.73 -15.96 -9.83
N PRO A 154 7.33 -15.45 -8.74
CA PRO A 154 7.02 -15.91 -7.39
C PRO A 154 5.73 -15.28 -6.82
N ILE A 155 5.08 -14.37 -7.55
CA ILE A 155 3.84 -13.73 -7.11
C ILE A 155 2.69 -14.73 -7.14
N ARG A 156 2.01 -14.90 -6.00
CA ARG A 156 0.83 -15.76 -5.86
C ARG A 156 -0.47 -15.01 -6.11
N HIS A 157 -0.56 -13.79 -5.61
CA HIS A 157 -1.78 -12.98 -5.61
C HIS A 157 -1.47 -11.50 -5.79
N PHE A 158 -2.35 -10.78 -6.46
CA PHE A 158 -2.38 -9.33 -6.38
C PHE A 158 -2.80 -8.89 -4.97
N VAL A 159 -2.26 -7.76 -4.53
CA VAL A 159 -2.58 -7.18 -3.22
C VAL A 159 -2.86 -5.70 -3.36
N THR A 160 -3.99 -5.25 -2.82
CA THR A 160 -4.40 -3.85 -2.80
C THR A 160 -4.81 -3.42 -1.39
N GLY A 161 -4.69 -2.15 -1.10
CA GLY A 161 -5.12 -1.56 0.17
C GLY A 161 -5.92 -0.29 -0.03
N VAL A 162 -6.97 -0.11 0.76
CA VAL A 162 -7.80 1.11 0.77
C VAL A 162 -8.26 1.43 2.19
N SER A 163 -8.53 2.70 2.45
CA SER A 163 -9.15 3.15 3.69
C SER A 163 -10.66 3.32 3.55
N ALA A 164 -11.36 3.17 4.66
CA ALA A 164 -12.75 3.58 4.82
C ALA A 164 -12.92 4.13 6.24
N GLY A 165 -13.94 4.93 6.47
CA GLY A 165 -14.19 5.45 7.81
C GLY A 165 -15.61 5.97 7.97
N ILE A 166 -15.94 6.40 9.19
CA ILE A 166 -17.20 7.07 9.50
C ILE A 166 -16.93 8.53 9.75
N VAL A 167 -17.51 9.38 8.92
CA VAL A 167 -17.40 10.84 9.01
C VAL A 167 -18.81 11.43 9.06
N ASP A 168 -19.11 12.22 10.09
CA ASP A 168 -20.44 12.79 10.30
C ASP A 168 -21.53 11.70 10.22
N GLU A 169 -21.35 10.58 10.93
CA GLU A 169 -22.20 9.37 10.98
C GLU A 169 -22.39 8.65 9.62
N GLN A 170 -21.62 9.00 8.58
CA GLN A 170 -21.70 8.36 7.26
C GLN A 170 -20.47 7.49 7.00
N PRO A 171 -20.66 6.20 6.69
CA PRO A 171 -19.59 5.35 6.16
C PRO A 171 -19.12 5.87 4.79
N MET A 172 -17.81 6.02 4.63
CA MET A 172 -17.18 6.55 3.41
C MET A 172 -15.97 5.71 3.02
N LEU A 173 -15.81 5.49 1.73
CA LEU A 173 -14.66 4.85 1.12
C LEU A 173 -13.58 5.88 0.79
N ASP A 174 -12.31 5.50 0.93
CA ASP A 174 -11.14 6.27 0.48
C ASP A 174 -11.16 7.73 0.97
N LEU A 175 -10.86 7.90 2.27
CA LEU A 175 -10.89 9.20 2.92
C LEU A 175 -9.72 10.08 2.45
N GLN A 176 -10.02 11.30 1.99
CA GLN A 176 -9.03 12.36 1.88
C GLN A 176 -8.72 12.96 3.25
N TYR A 177 -7.61 13.70 3.39
CA TYR A 177 -7.16 14.22 4.69
C TYR A 177 -8.21 15.06 5.43
N SER A 178 -9.00 15.86 4.72
CA SER A 178 -10.05 16.67 5.33
C SER A 178 -11.23 15.87 5.90
N GLU A 179 -11.36 14.61 5.52
CA GLU A 179 -12.33 13.64 6.04
C GLU A 179 -11.66 12.79 7.12
N ASP A 180 -10.49 12.22 6.83
CA ASP A 180 -9.67 11.40 7.72
C ASP A 180 -9.40 12.09 9.07
N SER A 181 -9.00 13.38 9.05
CA SER A 181 -8.74 14.16 10.25
C SER A 181 -9.95 14.42 11.14
N ARG A 182 -11.17 14.11 10.70
CA ARG A 182 -12.42 14.28 11.43
C ARG A 182 -13.16 12.95 11.61
N ALA A 183 -12.58 11.88 11.10
CA ALA A 183 -13.23 10.57 11.14
C ALA A 183 -13.48 10.13 12.59
N GLN A 184 -14.69 9.70 12.86
CA GLN A 184 -15.07 9.08 14.13
C GLN A 184 -14.54 7.65 14.23
N VAL A 185 -14.42 7.00 13.07
CA VAL A 185 -13.83 5.67 12.89
C VAL A 185 -12.94 5.70 11.65
N ASP A 186 -11.71 5.23 11.77
CA ASP A 186 -10.78 4.97 10.66
C ASP A 186 -10.55 3.48 10.52
N LEU A 187 -10.63 2.96 9.30
CA LEU A 187 -10.39 1.57 8.97
C LEU A 187 -9.54 1.46 7.72
N ASN A 188 -8.46 0.69 7.80
CA ASN A 188 -7.58 0.38 6.70
C ASN A 188 -7.68 -1.13 6.42
N CYS A 189 -7.90 -1.50 5.16
CA CYS A 189 -8.10 -2.88 4.76
C CYS A 189 -7.23 -3.22 3.56
N VAL A 190 -6.44 -4.29 3.70
CA VAL A 190 -5.64 -4.87 2.63
C VAL A 190 -6.25 -6.22 2.26
N MET A 191 -6.47 -6.43 0.97
CA MET A 191 -7.05 -7.66 0.43
C MET A 191 -6.22 -8.18 -0.74
N ASN A 192 -6.32 -9.51 -0.95
CA ASN A 192 -5.84 -10.13 -2.18
C ASN A 192 -6.93 -10.10 -3.28
N GLU A 193 -6.59 -10.57 -4.46
CA GLU A 193 -7.49 -10.61 -5.62
C GLU A 193 -8.70 -11.55 -5.45
N LEU A 194 -8.63 -12.49 -4.50
CA LEU A 194 -9.75 -13.39 -4.16
C LEU A 194 -10.75 -12.73 -3.21
N GLY A 195 -10.44 -11.53 -2.70
CA GLY A 195 -11.24 -10.81 -1.72
C GLY A 195 -10.99 -11.28 -0.28
N GLU A 196 -9.91 -12.02 -0.04
CA GLU A 196 -9.48 -12.42 1.30
C GLU A 196 -8.73 -11.29 1.98
N ILE A 197 -8.98 -11.10 3.27
CA ILE A 197 -8.37 -10.03 4.07
C ILE A 197 -6.97 -10.47 4.51
N ILE A 198 -5.97 -9.66 4.16
CA ILE A 198 -4.59 -9.84 4.60
C ILE A 198 -4.33 -9.03 5.87
N GLU A 199 -4.79 -7.79 5.91
CA GLU A 199 -4.63 -6.90 7.07
C GLU A 199 -5.91 -6.08 7.25
N LEU A 200 -6.35 -5.95 8.49
CA LEU A 200 -7.50 -5.13 8.88
C LEU A 200 -7.15 -4.35 10.14
N GLN A 201 -7.07 -3.03 10.01
CA GLN A 201 -6.85 -2.13 11.12
C GLN A 201 -8.06 -1.21 11.25
N GLY A 202 -8.69 -1.16 12.41
CA GLY A 202 -9.81 -0.27 12.68
C GLY A 202 -9.66 0.40 14.03
N THR A 203 -9.88 1.71 14.09
CA THR A 203 -9.77 2.51 15.30
C THR A 203 -10.99 3.42 15.44
N GLY A 204 -11.59 3.43 16.61
CA GLY A 204 -12.58 4.42 17.01
C GLY A 204 -11.87 5.67 17.56
N GLU A 205 -11.66 6.67 16.71
CA GLU A 205 -10.96 7.90 17.07
C GLU A 205 -11.84 8.83 17.92
N GLY A 206 -13.10 9.00 17.55
CA GLY A 206 -14.05 9.83 18.26
C GLY A 206 -15.04 9.05 19.15
N ARG A 207 -15.31 7.79 18.81
CA ARG A 207 -16.21 6.88 19.53
C ARG A 207 -15.93 5.42 19.17
N ALA A 208 -16.38 4.51 20.02
CA ALA A 208 -16.41 3.09 19.64
C ALA A 208 -17.37 2.87 18.46
N PHE A 209 -17.14 1.83 17.69
CA PHE A 209 -17.98 1.41 16.57
C PHE A 209 -18.47 -0.02 16.75
N THR A 210 -19.63 -0.29 16.16
CA THR A 210 -20.30 -1.58 16.26
C THR A 210 -19.79 -2.58 15.23
N LEU A 211 -20.10 -3.87 15.43
CA LEU A 211 -19.80 -4.90 14.42
C LEU A 211 -20.50 -4.64 13.08
N ASN A 212 -21.72 -4.07 13.11
CA ASN A 212 -22.43 -3.74 11.87
C ASN A 212 -21.73 -2.61 11.10
N GLU A 213 -21.24 -1.59 11.78
CA GLU A 213 -20.45 -0.54 11.17
C GLU A 213 -19.12 -1.08 10.61
N GLN A 214 -18.45 -1.97 11.35
CA GLN A 214 -17.26 -2.65 10.82
C GLN A 214 -17.56 -3.42 9.53
N GLN A 215 -18.64 -4.19 9.51
CA GLN A 215 -19.03 -4.96 8.33
C GLN A 215 -19.31 -4.06 7.13
N GLU A 216 -19.95 -2.92 7.35
CA GLU A 216 -20.22 -1.95 6.28
C GLU A 216 -18.92 -1.32 5.74
N LEU A 217 -18.00 -0.91 6.63
CA LEU A 217 -16.69 -0.40 6.22
C LEU A 217 -15.88 -1.44 5.45
N VAL A 218 -15.92 -2.71 5.87
CA VAL A 218 -15.24 -3.81 5.14
C VAL A 218 -15.86 -4.03 3.76
N ARG A 219 -17.20 -3.89 3.61
CA ARG A 219 -17.85 -3.96 2.29
C ARG A 219 -17.41 -2.84 1.37
N LEU A 220 -17.30 -1.61 1.89
CA LEU A 220 -16.78 -0.47 1.14
C LEU A 220 -15.34 -0.74 0.70
N CYS A 221 -14.48 -1.22 1.61
CA CYS A 221 -13.11 -1.60 1.29
C CYS A 221 -13.04 -2.70 0.23
N ALA A 222 -13.91 -3.72 0.31
CA ALA A 222 -13.95 -4.79 -0.69
C ALA A 222 -14.34 -4.27 -2.07
N LYS A 223 -15.24 -3.27 -2.16
CA LYS A 223 -15.55 -2.57 -3.42
C LYS A 223 -14.32 -1.83 -3.94
N GLY A 224 -13.70 -0.99 -3.10
CA GLY A 224 -12.53 -0.19 -3.48
C GLY A 224 -11.33 -1.05 -3.90
N ASN A 225 -11.04 -2.14 -3.17
CA ASN A 225 -9.97 -3.05 -3.52
C ASN A 225 -10.19 -3.72 -4.89
N ARG A 226 -11.43 -4.09 -5.24
CA ARG A 226 -11.73 -4.61 -6.58
C ARG A 226 -11.51 -3.60 -7.70
N GLU A 227 -11.76 -2.33 -7.45
CA GLU A 227 -11.48 -1.25 -8.42
C GLU A 227 -9.97 -1.01 -8.55
N LEU A 228 -9.25 -0.94 -7.43
CA LEU A 228 -7.78 -0.83 -7.40
C LEU A 228 -7.10 -1.99 -8.11
N LEU A 229 -7.59 -3.22 -7.92
CA LEU A 229 -7.08 -4.41 -8.60
C LEU A 229 -7.12 -4.28 -10.13
N LYS A 230 -8.20 -3.73 -10.69
CA LYS A 230 -8.30 -3.49 -12.14
C LYS A 230 -7.21 -2.52 -12.60
N ILE A 231 -7.05 -1.41 -11.88
CA ILE A 231 -6.04 -0.39 -12.18
C ILE A 231 -4.62 -0.95 -12.07
N GLN A 232 -4.33 -1.78 -11.05
CA GLN A 232 -3.04 -2.49 -10.95
C GLN A 232 -2.78 -3.41 -12.13
N LYS A 233 -3.79 -4.22 -12.51
CA LYS A 233 -3.68 -5.13 -13.67
C LYS A 233 -3.42 -4.37 -14.97
N GLU A 234 -4.13 -3.26 -15.19
CA GLU A 234 -3.91 -2.39 -16.35
C GLU A 234 -2.49 -1.81 -16.35
N ALA A 235 -2.02 -1.27 -15.22
CA ALA A 235 -0.68 -0.71 -15.09
C ALA A 235 0.43 -1.75 -15.34
N LEU A 236 0.21 -3.01 -14.97
CA LEU A 236 1.13 -4.13 -15.20
C LEU A 236 0.96 -4.80 -16.56
N GLY A 237 0.09 -4.29 -17.45
CA GLY A 237 -0.17 -4.85 -18.79
C GLY A 237 -0.90 -6.20 -18.75
N GLY A 238 -1.65 -6.47 -17.68
CA GLY A 238 -2.46 -7.69 -17.52
C GLY A 238 -1.66 -8.97 -17.22
N LYS A 239 -0.34 -8.86 -16.98
CA LYS A 239 0.56 -10.00 -16.73
C LYS A 239 1.26 -9.83 -15.37
N LEU A 240 1.43 -10.93 -14.64
CA LEU A 240 2.36 -11.08 -13.51
C LEU A 240 3.61 -11.78 -13.98
#